data_73d1cca873a55f7cc4444c78499683b4
#
_entry.id   73d1cca873a55f7cc4444c78499683b4
#
_cell.length_a   1.000
_cell.length_b   1.000
_cell.length_c   1.000
_cell.angle_alpha   90.00
_cell.angle_beta   90.00
_cell.angle_gamma   90.00
#
_symmetry.space_group_name_H-M   'P 1'
#
loop_
_entity.id
_entity.type
_entity.pdbx_description
1 polymer ?
#
loop_
_entity_poly.entity_id
_entity_poly.type
_entity_poly.pdbx_seq_one_letter_code
_entity_poly.pdbx_strand_id
1 'polypeptide(L)'
;MQTKEALKIIGGSLSKPSKMPGWSIGLPAKECKTGSKLQKVPGSVCYDCYALKGCYVFKVVQEAQYRRLAAITGPHWVEAMAHLINSKKPDVFRWHDSGDVQDLNHLKKIYEVCRLTPGKRHWLPTREXXXXPNSSEVVTSGASCPAAQQDNECRDCRACWDATIKTIKYGKH
;
A
#
# COMPACT_ATOMS: atom_id res chain seq x y z
N MET A 1 4.30 -21.55 -10.77
CA MET A 1 5.42 -20.57 -10.62
C MET A 1 6.13 -20.84 -9.30
N GLN A 2 7.46 -20.82 -9.30
CA GLN A 2 8.23 -20.99 -8.07
C GLN A 2 8.40 -19.62 -7.37
N THR A 3 8.50 -19.65 -6.04
CA THR A 3 8.64 -18.40 -5.24
C THR A 3 9.86 -17.57 -5.67
N LYS A 4 11.01 -18.23 -5.93
CA LYS A 4 12.21 -17.51 -6.36
C LYS A 4 11.99 -16.76 -7.68
N GLU A 5 11.30 -17.40 -8.60
CA GLU A 5 10.94 -16.79 -9.90
C GLU A 5 9.98 -15.62 -9.71
N ALA A 6 8.93 -15.80 -8.87
CA ALA A 6 7.97 -14.74 -8.59
C ALA A 6 8.63 -13.51 -8.00
N LEU A 7 9.57 -13.70 -7.06
CA LEU A 7 10.34 -12.59 -6.45
C LEU A 7 11.12 -11.81 -7.53
N LYS A 8 11.73 -12.52 -8.48
CA LYS A 8 12.46 -11.88 -9.56
C LYS A 8 11.51 -11.05 -10.44
N ILE A 9 10.35 -11.62 -10.77
CA ILE A 9 9.37 -10.96 -11.64
C ILE A 9 8.84 -9.67 -11.01
N ILE A 10 8.57 -9.64 -9.70
CA ILE A 10 8.04 -8.43 -9.05
C ILE A 10 9.12 -7.43 -8.61
N GLY A 11 10.39 -7.70 -8.91
CA GLY A 11 11.50 -6.79 -8.59
C GLY A 11 12.01 -6.91 -7.16
N GLY A 12 11.72 -8.01 -6.45
CA GLY A 12 12.21 -8.26 -5.10
C GLY A 12 11.15 -8.83 -4.17
N SER A 13 11.36 -8.70 -2.88
CA SER A 13 10.45 -9.27 -1.87
C SER A 13 9.27 -8.35 -1.56
N LEU A 14 8.18 -8.93 -1.08
CA LEU A 14 7.12 -8.16 -0.43
C LEU A 14 7.67 -7.55 0.87
N SER A 15 7.11 -6.43 1.27
CA SER A 15 7.45 -5.76 2.54
C SER A 15 6.62 -6.34 3.68
N LYS A 16 7.18 -6.30 4.89
CA LYS A 16 6.43 -6.69 6.09
C LYS A 16 6.54 -5.55 7.10
N PRO A 17 5.64 -4.56 7.02
CA PRO A 17 5.66 -3.44 7.97
C PRO A 17 5.44 -3.91 9.39
N SER A 18 6.22 -3.38 10.33
CA SER A 18 6.16 -3.82 11.74
C SER A 18 4.89 -3.39 12.46
N LYS A 19 4.28 -2.29 12.04
CA LYS A 19 3.17 -1.66 12.74
C LYS A 19 1.79 -2.05 12.21
N MET A 20 1.73 -2.97 11.25
CA MET A 20 0.45 -3.45 10.71
C MET A 20 0.48 -4.95 10.47
N PRO A 21 -0.69 -5.61 10.51
CA PRO A 21 -0.75 -7.04 10.19
C PRO A 21 -0.50 -7.26 8.70
N GLY A 22 -0.02 -8.41 8.35
CA GLY A 22 0.10 -8.80 6.95
C GLY A 22 1.30 -8.23 6.23
N TRP A 23 1.26 -8.35 4.93
CA TRP A 23 2.33 -7.98 4.03
C TRP A 23 1.89 -6.82 3.13
N SER A 24 2.86 -6.18 2.50
CA SER A 24 2.60 -5.07 1.58
C SER A 24 3.60 -5.07 0.43
N ILE A 25 3.43 -4.12 -0.49
CA ILE A 25 4.44 -3.82 -1.50
C ILE A 25 4.61 -2.30 -1.54
N GLY A 26 5.85 -1.83 -1.36
CA GLY A 26 6.17 -0.40 -1.38
C GLY A 26 6.76 0.01 -2.71
N LEU A 27 6.33 1.19 -3.20
CA LEU A 27 6.87 1.86 -4.38
C LEU A 27 7.53 3.17 -3.94
N PRO A 28 8.37 3.80 -4.77
CA PRO A 28 9.00 5.07 -4.35
C PRO A 28 7.96 6.19 -4.24
N ALA A 29 7.88 6.81 -3.05
CA ALA A 29 6.92 7.90 -2.81
C ALA A 29 7.19 9.14 -3.67
N LYS A 30 8.42 9.29 -4.16
CA LYS A 30 8.79 10.38 -5.08
C LYS A 30 8.05 10.26 -6.42
N GLU A 31 7.60 9.07 -6.77
CA GLU A 31 6.92 8.78 -8.03
C GLU A 31 5.38 8.80 -7.91
N CYS A 32 4.85 9.21 -6.75
CA CYS A 32 3.39 9.42 -6.62
C CYS A 32 2.96 10.55 -7.56
N LYS A 33 1.95 10.32 -8.37
CA LYS A 33 1.46 11.35 -9.32
C LYS A 33 0.72 12.49 -8.60
N THR A 34 -0.37 12.16 -7.93
CA THR A 34 -1.16 13.12 -7.17
C THR A 34 -0.47 13.49 -5.85
N GLY A 35 0.07 12.50 -5.15
CA GLY A 35 0.73 12.71 -3.87
C GLY A 35 1.90 13.69 -3.95
N SER A 36 2.69 13.66 -5.01
CA SER A 36 3.84 14.57 -5.18
C SER A 36 3.40 16.05 -5.27
N LYS A 37 2.24 16.30 -5.88
CA LYS A 37 1.67 17.66 -5.95
C LYS A 37 1.16 18.09 -4.57
N LEU A 38 0.52 17.17 -3.85
CA LEU A 38 -0.05 17.43 -2.53
C LEU A 38 1.01 17.62 -1.45
N GLN A 39 2.23 17.16 -1.65
CA GLN A 39 3.35 17.40 -0.71
C GLN A 39 3.60 18.89 -0.49
N LYS A 40 3.24 19.72 -1.44
CA LYS A 40 3.43 21.18 -1.38
C LYS A 40 2.22 21.93 -0.81
N VAL A 41 1.16 21.20 -0.46
CA VAL A 41 -0.11 21.80 -0.01
C VAL A 41 -0.26 21.60 1.50
N PRO A 42 -0.05 22.63 2.33
CA PRO A 42 -0.22 22.50 3.78
C PRO A 42 -1.62 22.00 4.13
N GLY A 43 -1.69 21.07 5.07
CA GLY A 43 -2.96 20.48 5.50
C GLY A 43 -3.39 19.26 4.68
N SER A 44 -2.77 19.02 3.53
CA SER A 44 -3.06 17.79 2.81
C SER A 44 -2.45 16.58 3.53
N VAL A 45 -3.01 15.40 3.31
CA VAL A 45 -2.52 14.15 3.91
C VAL A 45 -1.12 13.77 3.40
N CYS A 46 -0.70 14.31 2.25
CA CYS A 46 0.63 14.07 1.69
C CYS A 46 1.64 15.14 2.08
N TYR A 47 1.19 16.24 2.71
CA TYR A 47 2.11 17.24 3.26
C TYR A 47 2.90 16.58 4.38
N ASP A 48 4.20 16.66 4.34
CA ASP A 48 5.05 16.01 5.32
C ASP A 48 4.96 14.47 5.30
N CYS A 49 4.93 13.90 4.11
CA CYS A 49 4.75 12.46 3.88
C CYS A 49 5.81 11.61 4.60
N TYR A 50 5.37 10.68 5.43
CA TYR A 50 6.27 9.78 6.17
C TYR A 50 7.16 8.92 5.25
N ALA A 51 6.68 8.63 4.05
CA ALA A 51 7.43 7.78 3.11
C ALA A 51 8.59 8.52 2.41
N LEU A 52 8.80 9.80 2.78
CA LEU A 52 9.96 10.58 2.33
C LEU A 52 10.97 10.78 3.48
N LYS A 53 10.81 10.04 4.59
CA LYS A 53 11.62 10.16 5.80
C LYS A 53 12.02 8.79 6.35
N GLY A 54 12.81 8.80 7.39
CA GLY A 54 13.18 7.61 8.15
C GLY A 54 13.78 6.52 7.27
N CYS A 55 13.40 5.28 7.50
CA CYS A 55 13.96 4.15 6.75
C CYS A 55 13.65 4.18 5.25
N TYR A 56 12.62 4.93 4.82
CA TYR A 56 12.26 5.00 3.41
C TYR A 56 13.31 5.75 2.57
N VAL A 57 14.19 6.54 3.21
CA VAL A 57 15.26 7.25 2.47
C VAL A 57 16.56 6.46 2.42
N PHE A 58 16.64 5.30 3.06
CA PHE A 58 17.83 4.45 2.95
C PHE A 58 17.98 3.96 1.51
N LYS A 59 19.21 4.01 1.00
CA LYS A 59 19.51 3.65 -0.39
C LYS A 59 18.98 2.27 -0.77
N VAL A 60 19.21 1.28 0.10
CA VAL A 60 18.77 -0.10 -0.17
C VAL A 60 17.24 -0.20 -0.31
N VAL A 61 16.51 0.60 0.48
CA VAL A 61 15.05 0.63 0.42
C VAL A 61 14.57 1.29 -0.87
N GLN A 62 15.17 2.43 -1.22
CA GLN A 62 14.82 3.14 -2.46
C GLN A 62 15.11 2.28 -3.69
N GLU A 63 16.27 1.66 -3.74
CA GLU A 63 16.61 0.76 -4.85
C GLU A 63 15.59 -0.38 -5.01
N ALA A 64 15.17 -0.98 -3.89
CA ALA A 64 14.15 -2.03 -3.92
C ALA A 64 12.82 -1.50 -4.43
N GLN A 65 12.43 -0.29 -4.01
CA GLN A 65 11.20 0.35 -4.47
C GLN A 65 11.23 0.64 -5.97
N TYR A 66 12.36 1.14 -6.49
CA TYR A 66 12.49 1.42 -7.93
C TYR A 66 12.51 0.14 -8.76
N ARG A 67 13.13 -0.95 -8.26
CA ARG A 67 13.05 -2.25 -8.94
C ARG A 67 11.61 -2.75 -9.05
N ARG A 68 10.84 -2.61 -7.95
CA ARG A 68 9.41 -3.00 -7.95
C ARG A 68 8.59 -2.13 -8.91
N LEU A 69 8.88 -0.83 -8.95
CA LEU A 69 8.20 0.09 -9.87
C LEU A 69 8.45 -0.33 -11.33
N ALA A 70 9.70 -0.58 -11.69
CA ALA A 70 10.07 -1.01 -13.04
C ALA A 70 9.40 -2.34 -13.40
N ALA A 71 9.23 -3.23 -12.42
CA ALA A 71 8.67 -4.56 -12.64
C ALA A 71 7.18 -4.55 -12.99
N ILE A 72 6.43 -3.49 -12.63
CA ILE A 72 4.96 -3.43 -12.83
C ILE A 72 4.57 -3.67 -14.29
N THR A 73 5.37 -3.15 -15.23
CA THR A 73 5.06 -3.27 -16.67
C THR A 73 5.42 -4.64 -17.23
N GLY A 74 6.18 -5.42 -16.49
CA GLY A 74 6.66 -6.72 -16.97
C GLY A 74 5.55 -7.75 -17.18
N PRO A 75 5.82 -8.77 -17.99
CA PRO A 75 4.88 -9.89 -18.14
C PRO A 75 4.85 -10.72 -16.86
N HIS A 76 3.73 -11.40 -16.64
CA HIS A 76 3.53 -12.31 -15.50
C HIS A 76 3.58 -11.64 -14.12
N TRP A 77 3.57 -10.28 -14.06
CA TRP A 77 3.58 -9.57 -12.77
C TRP A 77 2.35 -9.93 -11.94
N VAL A 78 1.19 -10.04 -12.58
CA VAL A 78 -0.08 -10.35 -11.90
C VAL A 78 -0.01 -11.73 -11.25
N GLU A 79 0.42 -12.72 -12.01
CA GLU A 79 0.51 -14.11 -11.55
C GLU A 79 1.55 -14.23 -10.43
N ALA A 80 2.68 -13.54 -10.57
CA ALA A 80 3.75 -13.55 -9.57
C ALA A 80 3.29 -12.88 -8.26
N MET A 81 2.61 -11.74 -8.35
CA MET A 81 2.04 -11.08 -7.17
C MET A 81 1.03 -11.98 -6.46
N ALA A 82 0.10 -12.58 -7.24
CA ALA A 82 -0.91 -13.46 -6.67
C ALA A 82 -0.28 -14.67 -5.98
N HIS A 83 0.72 -15.29 -6.63
CA HIS A 83 1.46 -16.42 -6.05
C HIS A 83 2.09 -16.03 -4.69
N LEU A 84 2.78 -14.89 -4.65
CA LEU A 84 3.46 -14.44 -3.43
C LEU A 84 2.46 -14.08 -2.32
N ILE A 85 1.36 -13.41 -2.66
CA ILE A 85 0.35 -13.02 -1.68
C ILE A 85 -0.33 -14.28 -1.11
N ASN A 86 -0.70 -15.23 -1.97
CA ASN A 86 -1.33 -16.48 -1.52
C ASN A 86 -0.41 -17.31 -0.62
N SER A 87 0.93 -17.22 -0.81
CA SER A 87 1.89 -17.95 0.01
C SER A 87 2.01 -17.41 1.44
N LYS A 88 1.44 -16.24 1.74
CA LYS A 88 1.56 -15.61 3.07
C LYS A 88 0.41 -16.04 3.98
N LYS A 89 0.73 -16.34 5.26
CA LYS A 89 -0.27 -16.79 6.24
C LYS A 89 -1.35 -15.73 6.54
N PRO A 90 -0.99 -14.46 6.82
CA PRO A 90 -2.05 -13.47 7.09
C PRO A 90 -3.01 -13.33 5.92
N ASP A 91 -4.31 -13.16 6.25
CA ASP A 91 -5.37 -13.00 5.26
C ASP A 91 -5.54 -11.55 4.79
N VAL A 92 -4.65 -10.65 5.21
CA VAL A 92 -4.71 -9.22 4.85
C VAL A 92 -3.47 -8.82 4.06
N PHE A 93 -3.67 -7.95 3.06
CA PHE A 93 -2.59 -7.41 2.24
C PHE A 93 -2.82 -5.92 2.02
N ARG A 94 -1.76 -5.11 2.17
CA ARG A 94 -1.83 -3.67 1.92
C ARG A 94 -1.10 -3.34 0.62
N TRP A 95 -1.78 -2.65 -0.29
CA TRP A 95 -1.11 -2.06 -1.44
C TRP A 95 -0.48 -0.74 -1.01
N HIS A 96 0.80 -0.61 -1.30
CA HIS A 96 1.59 0.61 -1.15
C HIS A 96 1.70 1.13 0.30
N ASP A 97 2.54 0.45 1.10
CA ASP A 97 3.00 1.04 2.36
C ASP A 97 3.81 2.32 2.11
N SER A 98 4.28 2.50 0.88
CA SER A 98 4.93 3.70 0.35
C SER A 98 4.59 3.77 -1.14
N GLY A 99 4.45 4.97 -1.68
CA GLY A 99 4.09 5.14 -3.09
C GLY A 99 2.58 5.05 -3.32
N ASP A 100 2.16 5.04 -4.58
CA ASP A 100 0.74 5.01 -4.95
C ASP A 100 0.57 4.34 -6.32
N VAL A 101 -0.68 4.16 -6.72
CA VAL A 101 -1.05 3.68 -8.06
C VAL A 101 -0.40 4.55 -9.13
N GLN A 102 0.22 3.93 -10.13
CA GLN A 102 0.98 4.68 -11.15
C GLN A 102 0.12 5.10 -12.33
N ASP A 103 -0.82 4.26 -12.73
CA ASP A 103 -1.71 4.54 -13.85
C ASP A 103 -2.86 3.53 -13.85
N LEU A 104 -3.76 3.69 -14.83
CA LEU A 104 -4.92 2.82 -14.97
C LEU A 104 -4.52 1.35 -15.22
N ASN A 105 -3.44 1.12 -15.95
CA ASN A 105 -2.98 -0.25 -16.22
C ASN A 105 -2.48 -0.92 -14.94
N HIS A 106 -1.75 -0.17 -14.10
CA HIS A 106 -1.34 -0.68 -12.79
C HIS A 106 -2.57 -1.01 -11.92
N LEU A 107 -3.57 -0.11 -11.91
CA LEU A 107 -4.81 -0.37 -11.15
C LEU A 107 -5.53 -1.63 -11.65
N LYS A 108 -5.62 -1.82 -12.98
CA LYS A 108 -6.21 -3.04 -13.56
C LYS A 108 -5.45 -4.29 -13.11
N LYS A 109 -4.11 -4.25 -13.11
CA LYS A 109 -3.29 -5.36 -12.64
C LYS A 109 -3.54 -5.66 -11.16
N ILE A 110 -3.66 -4.61 -10.31
CA ILE A 110 -4.01 -4.77 -8.89
C ILE A 110 -5.34 -5.49 -8.76
N TYR A 111 -6.35 -5.06 -9.52
CA TYR A 111 -7.67 -5.69 -9.51
C TYR A 111 -7.60 -7.18 -9.87
N GLU A 112 -6.83 -7.53 -10.91
CA GLU A 112 -6.66 -8.93 -11.30
C GLU A 112 -5.97 -9.75 -10.21
N VAL A 113 -4.96 -9.17 -9.53
CA VAL A 113 -4.32 -9.85 -8.39
C VAL A 113 -5.37 -10.11 -7.29
N CYS A 114 -6.22 -9.12 -6.98
CA CYS A 114 -7.29 -9.31 -5.98
C CYS A 114 -8.22 -10.47 -6.36
N ARG A 115 -8.58 -10.58 -7.65
CA ARG A 115 -9.43 -11.68 -8.15
C ARG A 115 -8.74 -13.05 -7.98
N LEU A 116 -7.42 -13.09 -8.15
CA LEU A 116 -6.64 -14.33 -8.05
C LEU A 116 -6.27 -14.69 -6.61
N THR A 117 -6.64 -13.85 -5.63
CA THR A 117 -6.34 -14.07 -4.22
C THR A 117 -7.61 -13.94 -3.36
N PRO A 118 -8.67 -14.73 -3.66
CA PRO A 118 -9.99 -14.56 -3.00
C PRO A 118 -9.98 -14.84 -1.49
N GLY A 119 -8.95 -15.53 -0.99
CA GLY A 119 -8.79 -15.76 0.45
C GLY A 119 -8.11 -14.61 1.19
N LYS A 120 -7.86 -13.48 0.50
CA LYS A 120 -7.18 -12.32 1.09
C LYS A 120 -8.05 -11.09 1.03
N ARG A 121 -8.00 -10.30 2.10
CA ARG A 121 -8.65 -9.00 2.15
C ARG A 121 -7.61 -7.94 1.79
N HIS A 122 -7.93 -7.11 0.83
CA HIS A 122 -7.00 -6.11 0.29
C HIS A 122 -7.37 -4.71 0.76
N TRP A 123 -6.35 -3.91 1.06
CA TRP A 123 -6.49 -2.49 1.38
C TRP A 123 -5.60 -1.69 0.43
N LEU A 124 -6.21 -0.77 -0.31
CA LEU A 124 -5.50 0.11 -1.25
C LEU A 124 -5.72 1.58 -0.85
N PRO A 125 -4.85 2.12 0.03
CA PRO A 125 -4.88 3.56 0.28
C PRO A 125 -4.28 4.28 -0.93
N THR A 126 -5.08 5.15 -1.57
CA THR A 126 -4.64 5.86 -2.78
C THR A 126 -5.15 7.30 -2.78
N ARG A 127 -4.40 8.17 -3.41
CA ARG A 127 -4.80 9.57 -3.71
C ARG A 127 -5.10 9.76 -5.20
N GLU A 128 -4.99 8.67 -5.99
CA GLU A 128 -5.39 8.70 -7.39
C GLU A 128 -6.87 8.43 -7.49
N UNK A 129 -7.46 9.31 -7.93
CA UNK A 129 -8.87 9.37 -7.97
C UNK A 129 -9.53 8.18 -8.50
N UNK A 130 -9.96 7.53 -7.85
CA UNK A 130 -10.76 6.49 -8.22
C UNK A 130 -11.96 6.44 -7.35
N UNK A 131 -12.79 6.24 -7.70
CA UNK A 131 -14.00 6.14 -7.02
C UNK A 131 -14.00 4.90 -6.19
N UNK A 132 -13.48 5.02 -5.37
CA UNK A 132 -13.56 4.09 -4.46
C UNK A 132 -14.83 4.27 -3.84
N PRO A 133 -15.47 3.08 -3.54
CA PRO A 133 -16.74 3.11 -2.84
C PRO A 133 -16.56 3.46 -1.36
N ASN A 134 -15.39 3.25 -0.85
CA ASN A 134 -15.02 3.56 0.54
C ASN A 134 -13.99 4.67 0.54
N SER A 135 -13.93 5.44 1.62
CA SER A 135 -13.06 6.59 1.71
C SER A 135 -12.21 6.58 2.98
N SER A 136 -11.22 7.46 3.01
CA SER A 136 -10.50 7.77 4.24
C SER A 136 -10.32 9.27 4.33
N GLU A 137 -10.31 9.79 5.55
CA GLU A 137 -10.08 11.21 5.78
C GLU A 137 -9.12 11.39 6.97
N VAL A 138 -8.41 12.50 6.98
CA VAL A 138 -7.55 12.88 8.12
C VAL A 138 -8.29 13.95 8.91
N VAL A 139 -8.45 13.73 10.19
CA VAL A 139 -9.24 14.61 11.06
C VAL A 139 -8.39 15.09 12.24
N THR A 140 -8.74 16.27 12.76
CA THR A 140 -8.10 16.81 13.97
C THR A 140 -8.75 16.28 15.25
N SER A 141 -9.98 15.79 15.15
CA SER A 141 -10.70 15.17 16.28
C SER A 141 -11.67 14.12 15.74
N GLY A 142 -12.12 13.22 16.61
CA GLY A 142 -13.09 12.20 16.22
C GLY A 142 -12.54 11.11 15.30
N ALA A 143 -11.26 10.81 15.40
CA ALA A 143 -10.66 9.72 14.62
C ALA A 143 -11.30 8.38 14.95
N SER A 144 -11.62 7.58 13.93
CA SER A 144 -12.13 6.21 14.12
C SER A 144 -11.02 5.16 14.08
N CYS A 145 -9.84 5.53 13.58
CA CYS A 145 -8.67 4.66 13.59
C CYS A 145 -8.01 4.70 14.97
N PRO A 146 -7.89 3.56 15.68
CA PRO A 146 -7.31 3.55 17.02
C PRO A 146 -5.77 3.61 17.04
N ALA A 147 -5.12 3.57 15.90
CA ALA A 147 -3.66 3.41 15.85
C ALA A 147 -2.91 4.48 16.65
N ALA A 148 -3.39 5.73 16.64
CA ALA A 148 -2.73 6.83 17.37
C ALA A 148 -2.68 6.59 18.88
N GLN A 149 -3.64 5.82 19.43
CA GLN A 149 -3.68 5.46 20.85
C GLN A 149 -3.01 4.11 21.12
N GLN A 150 -2.41 3.49 20.09
CA GLN A 150 -1.83 2.15 20.13
C GLN A 150 -0.40 2.15 19.60
N ASP A 151 0.39 3.18 19.91
CA ASP A 151 1.78 3.32 19.46
C ASP A 151 1.91 3.33 17.93
N ASN A 152 0.87 3.82 17.26
CA ASN A 152 0.73 3.84 15.80
C ASN A 152 0.70 2.44 15.20
N GLU A 153 0.19 1.45 15.96
CA GLU A 153 0.06 0.07 15.50
C GLU A 153 -1.39 -0.31 15.28
N CYS A 154 -1.64 -1.17 14.29
CA CYS A 154 -2.99 -1.68 14.02
C CYS A 154 -3.48 -2.69 15.06
N ARG A 155 -2.55 -3.40 15.70
CA ARG A 155 -2.85 -4.49 16.64
C ARG A 155 -3.95 -5.40 16.06
N ASP A 156 -5.09 -5.57 16.75
CA ASP A 156 -6.17 -6.43 16.29
C ASP A 156 -7.19 -5.72 15.38
N CYS A 157 -7.05 -4.42 15.17
CA CYS A 157 -7.96 -3.68 14.30
C CYS A 157 -7.78 -4.09 12.83
N ARG A 158 -8.87 -4.37 12.13
CA ARG A 158 -8.86 -4.74 10.71
C ARG A 158 -9.82 -3.88 9.90
N ALA A 159 -10.23 -2.72 10.41
CA ALA A 159 -11.22 -1.85 9.76
C ALA A 159 -10.82 -1.47 8.32
N CYS A 160 -9.53 -1.23 8.07
CA CYS A 160 -9.06 -0.83 6.73
C CYS A 160 -9.24 -1.95 5.68
N TRP A 161 -9.43 -3.18 6.12
CA TRP A 161 -9.64 -4.33 5.24
C TRP A 161 -11.11 -4.79 5.22
N ASP A 162 -12.01 -4.03 5.84
CA ASP A 162 -13.43 -4.36 5.92
C ASP A 162 -14.21 -3.49 4.93
N ALA A 163 -14.64 -4.09 3.84
CA ALA A 163 -15.34 -3.37 2.76
C ALA A 163 -16.73 -2.83 3.18
N THR A 164 -17.25 -3.24 4.35
CA THR A 164 -18.51 -2.70 4.86
C THR A 164 -18.34 -1.32 5.51
N ILE A 165 -17.11 -0.99 5.92
CA ILE A 165 -16.82 0.29 6.56
C ILE A 165 -16.59 1.35 5.46
N LYS A 166 -17.50 2.29 5.35
CA LYS A 166 -17.49 3.27 4.26
C LYS A 166 -16.41 4.34 4.41
N THR A 167 -16.09 4.74 5.64
CA THR A 167 -15.09 5.80 5.87
C THR A 167 -14.25 5.48 7.10
N ILE A 168 -12.93 5.57 6.95
CA ILE A 168 -11.99 5.47 8.05
C ILE A 168 -11.44 6.87 8.32
N LYS A 169 -11.55 7.33 9.56
CA LYS A 169 -11.02 8.64 9.99
C LYS A 169 -9.70 8.44 10.72
N TYR A 170 -8.63 8.93 10.12
CA TYR A 170 -7.29 8.87 10.70
C TYR A 170 -7.00 10.16 11.45
N GLY A 171 -6.48 10.06 12.67
CA GLY A 171 -5.98 11.22 13.38
C GLY A 171 -4.77 11.81 12.67
N LYS A 172 -4.65 13.14 12.69
CA LYS A 172 -3.47 13.82 12.16
C LYS A 172 -2.28 13.49 13.07
N HIS A 173 -1.16 13.08 12.48
CA HIS A 173 0.08 12.76 13.19
C HIS A 173 1.04 13.95 13.18
#